data_597bde051a6be5fb844495d4f0f349a5
#
_entry.id   597bde051a6be5fb844495d4f0f349a5
#
_cell.length_a   1.000
_cell.length_b   1.000
_cell.length_c   1.000
_cell.angle_alpha   90.00
_cell.angle_beta   90.00
_cell.angle_gamma   90.00
#
_symmetry.space_group_name_H-M   'P 1'
#
loop_
_entity.id
_entity.type
_entity.pdbx_description
1 polymer ?
#
loop_
_entity_poly.entity_id
_entity_poly.type
_entity_poly.pdbx_seq_one_letter_code
_entity_poly.pdbx_strand_id
1 'polypeptide(L)'
;QLIKRTHDAGLKVIIDFVPNHVARDYGKVDMTPGHPVLGAEDDRSVHWREENDFIYYPGEALRLPTESPKGMEPYYEMPAMATGNNCYTPAPGINDWFETVKINYCDHHTATWDKMYDIIDFWASKGVDGFRCDMVELVPPQFFKWLISKVKEKYPHLIFVAEVYKKDLYRQYIREVGFDLLYDKSGLYDTLRAITDKSVNDNGMPVELWQ
;
A
#
# COMPACT_ATOMS: atom_id res chain seq x y z
N GLN A 1 18.00 5.22 -16.27
CA GLN A 1 17.80 6.12 -17.45
C GLN A 1 16.60 7.06 -17.25
N LEU A 2 15.41 6.57 -16.86
CA LEU A 2 14.21 7.41 -16.66
C LEU A 2 14.47 8.55 -15.69
N ILE A 3 14.91 8.24 -14.46
CA ILE A 3 15.17 9.24 -13.39
C ILE A 3 16.11 10.33 -13.90
N LYS A 4 17.26 9.95 -14.51
CA LYS A 4 18.20 10.92 -15.07
C LYS A 4 17.55 11.84 -16.10
N ARG A 5 16.80 11.29 -17.07
CA ARG A 5 16.12 12.09 -18.11
C ARG A 5 15.09 13.05 -17.53
N THR A 6 14.39 12.63 -16.47
CA THR A 6 13.42 13.47 -15.76
C THR A 6 14.12 14.63 -15.06
N HIS A 7 15.25 14.36 -14.40
CA HIS A 7 16.06 15.40 -13.74
C HIS A 7 16.68 16.35 -14.76
N ASP A 8 17.20 15.84 -15.90
CA ASP A 8 17.73 16.67 -16.98
C ASP A 8 16.67 17.64 -17.55
N ALA A 9 15.38 17.30 -17.44
CA ALA A 9 14.25 18.16 -17.80
C ALA A 9 13.79 19.11 -16.68
N GLY A 10 14.49 19.15 -15.54
CA GLY A 10 14.13 19.98 -14.37
C GLY A 10 12.94 19.46 -13.56
N LEU A 11 12.53 18.21 -13.77
CA LEU A 11 11.41 17.57 -13.07
C LEU A 11 11.92 16.62 -11.97
N LYS A 12 11.05 16.31 -11.03
CA LYS A 12 11.29 15.33 -9.95
C LYS A 12 10.55 14.03 -10.22
N VAL A 13 11.06 12.93 -9.63
CA VAL A 13 10.48 11.59 -9.73
C VAL A 13 9.97 11.15 -8.39
N ILE A 14 8.66 11.00 -8.28
CA ILE A 14 7.99 10.33 -7.16
C ILE A 14 7.46 9.01 -7.68
N ILE A 15 7.74 7.91 -7.00
CA ILE A 15 7.23 6.58 -7.35
C ILE A 15 6.21 6.09 -6.32
N ASP A 16 5.34 5.21 -6.77
CA ASP A 16 4.35 4.59 -5.89
C ASP A 16 5.00 3.53 -5.00
N PHE A 17 4.70 3.57 -3.71
CA PHE A 17 5.05 2.56 -2.73
C PHE A 17 3.76 1.99 -2.14
N VAL A 18 3.51 0.71 -2.41
CA VAL A 18 2.30 0.00 -1.99
C VAL A 18 2.62 -0.96 -0.84
N PRO A 19 2.70 -0.48 0.41
CA PRO A 19 3.16 -1.30 1.52
C PRO A 19 2.08 -2.22 2.09
N ASN A 20 0.80 -1.96 1.83
CA ASN A 20 -0.31 -2.71 2.42
C ASN A 20 -0.52 -4.08 1.79
N HIS A 21 -0.26 -4.24 0.49
CA HIS A 21 -0.58 -5.45 -0.25
C HIS A 21 0.30 -5.63 -1.48
N VAL A 22 0.29 -6.83 -2.02
CA VAL A 22 0.90 -7.19 -3.31
C VAL A 22 -0.12 -7.94 -4.17
N ALA A 23 0.17 -8.11 -5.46
CA ALA A 23 -0.63 -8.98 -6.34
C ALA A 23 -0.54 -10.44 -5.88
N ARG A 24 -1.59 -11.25 -6.09
CA ARG A 24 -1.58 -12.67 -5.69
C ARG A 24 -0.54 -13.51 -6.41
N ASP A 25 -0.13 -13.12 -7.59
CA ASP A 25 0.94 -13.78 -8.33
C ASP A 25 2.34 -13.17 -8.05
N TYR A 26 2.45 -12.39 -6.98
CA TYR A 26 3.72 -11.89 -6.47
C TYR A 26 4.73 -13.05 -6.31
N GLY A 27 5.95 -12.85 -6.75
CA GLY A 27 6.99 -13.88 -6.74
C GLY A 27 7.01 -14.81 -7.95
N LYS A 28 6.04 -14.71 -8.87
CA LYS A 28 6.09 -15.40 -10.17
C LYS A 28 6.86 -14.59 -11.23
N VAL A 29 7.10 -13.32 -10.95
CA VAL A 29 7.91 -12.44 -11.79
C VAL A 29 9.38 -12.54 -11.36
N ASP A 30 10.31 -12.37 -12.29
CA ASP A 30 11.75 -12.33 -11.99
C ASP A 30 12.06 -11.29 -10.92
N MET A 31 12.48 -11.78 -9.75
CA MET A 31 12.84 -10.94 -8.62
C MET A 31 14.28 -10.44 -8.79
N THR A 32 14.56 -9.25 -8.29
CA THR A 32 15.91 -8.70 -8.29
C THR A 32 16.83 -9.57 -7.43
N PRO A 33 17.89 -10.18 -8.00
CA PRO A 33 18.79 -11.04 -7.25
C PRO A 33 19.42 -10.33 -6.05
N GLY A 34 19.50 -11.02 -4.91
CA GLY A 34 20.11 -10.51 -3.68
C GLY A 34 19.22 -9.64 -2.81
N HIS A 35 17.94 -9.47 -3.18
CA HIS A 35 16.96 -8.81 -2.33
C HIS A 35 16.00 -9.81 -1.68
N PRO A 36 15.57 -9.56 -0.42
CA PRO A 36 14.60 -10.42 0.26
C PRO A 36 13.26 -10.47 -0.51
N VAL A 37 12.71 -11.67 -0.64
CA VAL A 37 11.39 -11.88 -1.26
C VAL A 37 10.37 -12.04 -0.15
N LEU A 38 9.30 -11.25 -0.19
CA LEU A 38 8.19 -11.40 0.77
C LEU A 38 7.58 -12.81 0.67
N GLY A 39 7.36 -13.43 1.83
CA GLY A 39 6.75 -14.74 1.95
C GLY A 39 7.67 -15.94 1.63
N ALA A 40 8.95 -15.69 1.28
CA ALA A 40 9.88 -16.79 0.94
C ALA A 40 10.20 -17.70 2.13
N GLU A 41 10.21 -17.16 3.34
CA GLU A 41 10.54 -17.87 4.58
C GLU A 41 9.31 -18.12 5.46
N ASP A 42 8.11 -17.81 4.96
CA ASP A 42 6.87 -17.94 5.71
C ASP A 42 6.52 -19.38 6.06
N ASP A 43 6.12 -19.60 7.29
CA ASP A 43 5.49 -20.85 7.72
C ASP A 43 4.00 -20.85 7.30
N ARG A 44 3.72 -21.51 6.17
CA ARG A 44 2.37 -21.61 5.58
C ARG A 44 1.46 -22.63 6.27
N SER A 45 1.98 -23.33 7.27
CA SER A 45 1.22 -24.34 8.04
C SER A 45 0.40 -23.72 9.18
N VAL A 46 0.62 -22.43 9.48
CA VAL A 46 -0.09 -21.68 10.52
C VAL A 46 -0.87 -20.52 9.91
N HIS A 47 -1.99 -20.14 10.59
CA HIS A 47 -2.83 -19.05 10.11
C HIS A 47 -2.11 -17.70 10.22
N TRP A 48 -1.52 -17.42 11.36
CA TRP A 48 -0.82 -16.17 11.65
C TRP A 48 0.45 -16.45 12.45
N ARG A 49 1.48 -15.68 12.12
CA ARG A 49 2.75 -15.67 12.82
C ARG A 49 3.41 -14.31 12.61
N GLU A 50 4.06 -13.74 13.63
CA GLU A 50 4.67 -12.42 13.50
C GLU A 50 5.86 -12.37 12.54
N GLU A 51 6.54 -13.51 12.34
CA GLU A 51 7.66 -13.63 11.41
C GLU A 51 7.22 -13.84 9.95
N ASN A 52 5.94 -14.18 9.72
CA ASN A 52 5.40 -14.33 8.38
C ASN A 52 5.10 -12.97 7.74
N ASP A 53 5.42 -12.83 6.47
CA ASP A 53 5.08 -11.64 5.67
C ASP A 53 3.61 -11.64 5.23
N PHE A 54 2.94 -12.82 5.22
CA PHE A 54 1.55 -12.96 4.83
C PHE A 54 0.73 -13.73 5.87
N ILE A 55 -0.60 -13.65 5.74
CA ILE A 55 -1.57 -14.34 6.61
C ILE A 55 -2.22 -15.45 5.81
N TYR A 56 -2.12 -16.70 6.29
CA TYR A 56 -2.51 -17.91 5.57
C TYR A 56 -3.75 -18.57 6.13
N TYR A 57 -4.41 -19.38 5.29
CA TYR A 57 -5.50 -20.30 5.68
C TYR A 57 -5.07 -21.73 5.42
N PRO A 58 -4.35 -22.38 6.37
CA PRO A 58 -3.81 -23.73 6.19
C PRO A 58 -4.90 -24.74 5.87
N GLY A 59 -4.66 -25.55 4.83
CA GLY A 59 -5.63 -26.56 4.38
C GLY A 59 -6.81 -26.04 3.55
N GLU A 60 -6.92 -24.74 3.33
CA GLU A 60 -7.99 -24.14 2.52
C GLU A 60 -7.44 -23.54 1.23
N ALA A 61 -8.09 -23.84 0.10
CA ALA A 61 -7.80 -23.20 -1.17
C ALA A 61 -8.58 -21.89 -1.31
N LEU A 62 -8.00 -20.94 -2.04
CA LEU A 62 -8.69 -19.70 -2.38
C LEU A 62 -9.91 -19.99 -3.26
N ARG A 63 -11.04 -19.39 -2.91
CA ARG A 63 -12.28 -19.42 -3.69
C ARG A 63 -12.56 -18.03 -4.22
N LEU A 64 -12.21 -17.78 -5.48
CA LEU A 64 -12.46 -16.50 -6.13
C LEU A 64 -13.95 -16.27 -6.37
N PRO A 65 -14.44 -15.01 -6.27
CA PRO A 65 -15.84 -14.66 -6.54
C PRO A 65 -16.18 -14.60 -8.03
N THR A 66 -15.16 -14.75 -8.92
CA THR A 66 -15.31 -14.68 -10.38
C THR A 66 -14.75 -15.94 -11.02
N GLU A 67 -15.34 -16.33 -12.16
CA GLU A 67 -14.79 -17.39 -13.01
C GLU A 67 -13.59 -16.85 -13.81
N SER A 68 -12.67 -17.74 -14.14
CA SER A 68 -11.55 -17.41 -15.03
C SER A 68 -12.07 -17.06 -16.43
N PRO A 69 -11.44 -16.07 -17.11
CA PRO A 69 -11.79 -15.76 -18.49
C PRO A 69 -11.71 -17.01 -19.39
N LYS A 70 -12.63 -17.10 -20.35
CA LYS A 70 -12.68 -18.25 -21.27
C LYS A 70 -11.33 -18.47 -21.96
N GLY A 71 -10.78 -19.68 -21.82
CA GLY A 71 -9.49 -20.07 -22.41
C GLY A 71 -8.26 -19.77 -21.53
N MET A 72 -8.47 -19.27 -20.32
CA MET A 72 -7.42 -19.14 -19.31
C MET A 72 -7.56 -20.23 -18.25
N GLU A 73 -6.43 -20.76 -17.79
CA GLU A 73 -6.43 -21.68 -16.64
C GLU A 73 -6.89 -20.94 -15.37
N PRO A 74 -7.72 -21.58 -14.53
CA PRO A 74 -8.12 -21.01 -13.26
C PRO A 74 -6.91 -20.68 -12.37
N TYR A 75 -6.93 -19.51 -11.75
CA TYR A 75 -5.93 -19.20 -10.72
C TYR A 75 -6.12 -20.13 -9.51
N TYR A 76 -5.04 -20.76 -9.09
CA TYR A 76 -5.04 -21.66 -7.94
C TYR A 76 -4.05 -21.19 -6.88
N GLU A 77 -4.50 -21.11 -5.64
CA GLU A 77 -3.69 -20.74 -4.47
C GLU A 77 -4.09 -21.63 -3.28
N MET A 78 -3.11 -22.33 -2.71
CA MET A 78 -3.28 -23.12 -1.49
C MET A 78 -1.95 -23.16 -0.71
N PRO A 79 -1.93 -22.83 0.58
CA PRO A 79 -3.06 -22.26 1.34
C PRO A 79 -3.47 -20.88 0.80
N ALA A 80 -4.74 -20.55 0.92
CA ALA A 80 -5.24 -19.22 0.60
C ALA A 80 -4.59 -18.16 1.51
N MET A 81 -4.50 -16.92 1.05
CA MET A 81 -3.99 -15.78 1.81
C MET A 81 -5.06 -14.69 1.98
N ALA A 82 -4.97 -13.92 3.07
CA ALA A 82 -5.85 -12.78 3.30
C ALA A 82 -5.72 -11.72 2.21
N THR A 83 -6.81 -10.99 1.90
CA THR A 83 -6.82 -9.93 0.87
C THR A 83 -6.39 -8.57 1.43
N GLY A 84 -5.90 -7.70 0.55
CA GLY A 84 -5.34 -6.40 0.91
C GLY A 84 -6.29 -5.44 1.62
N ASN A 85 -7.61 -5.57 1.43
CA ASN A 85 -8.61 -4.75 2.10
C ASN A 85 -9.02 -5.26 3.50
N ASN A 86 -8.14 -6.03 4.17
CA ASN A 86 -8.41 -6.65 5.47
C ASN A 86 -9.58 -7.66 5.43
N CYS A 87 -9.79 -8.30 4.30
CA CYS A 87 -10.74 -9.41 4.21
C CYS A 87 -10.04 -10.72 4.61
N TYR A 88 -10.32 -11.15 5.83
CA TYR A 88 -9.68 -12.31 6.47
C TYR A 88 -10.53 -13.57 6.24
N THR A 89 -10.57 -14.06 4.99
CA THR A 89 -11.26 -15.30 4.59
C THR A 89 -10.61 -15.91 3.35
N PRO A 90 -10.65 -17.24 3.18
CA PRO A 90 -10.23 -17.91 1.93
C PRO A 90 -11.25 -17.75 0.79
N ALA A 91 -12.39 -17.08 1.05
CA ALA A 91 -13.46 -16.85 0.08
C ALA A 91 -13.88 -15.37 0.05
N PRO A 92 -13.02 -14.47 -0.46
CA PRO A 92 -13.37 -13.05 -0.58
C PRO A 92 -14.57 -12.87 -1.51
N GLY A 93 -15.39 -11.85 -1.23
CA GLY A 93 -16.51 -11.47 -2.06
C GLY A 93 -16.10 -10.63 -3.27
N ILE A 94 -17.08 -10.37 -4.15
CA ILE A 94 -16.86 -9.60 -5.40
C ILE A 94 -16.43 -8.14 -5.16
N ASN A 95 -16.73 -7.58 -4.00
CA ASN A 95 -16.36 -6.21 -3.62
C ASN A 95 -15.04 -6.17 -2.83
N ASP A 96 -14.44 -7.32 -2.53
CA ASP A 96 -13.12 -7.39 -1.89
C ASP A 96 -12.01 -7.27 -2.92
N TRP A 97 -10.81 -6.95 -2.46
CA TRP A 97 -9.64 -6.84 -3.33
C TRP A 97 -9.02 -8.23 -3.59
N PHE A 98 -9.84 -9.16 -4.09
CA PHE A 98 -9.51 -10.58 -4.23
C PHE A 98 -8.28 -10.86 -5.11
N GLU A 99 -7.82 -9.90 -5.90
CA GLU A 99 -6.60 -9.97 -6.71
C GLU A 99 -5.32 -9.67 -5.91
N THR A 100 -5.46 -9.27 -4.65
CA THR A 100 -4.36 -8.83 -3.80
C THR A 100 -4.16 -9.74 -2.58
N VAL A 101 -2.95 -9.68 -2.02
CA VAL A 101 -2.57 -10.35 -0.78
C VAL A 101 -2.14 -9.32 0.24
N LYS A 102 -2.72 -9.39 1.45
CA LYS A 102 -2.37 -8.54 2.57
C LYS A 102 -0.97 -8.84 3.08
N ILE A 103 -0.13 -7.81 3.24
CA ILE A 103 1.13 -7.93 3.95
C ILE A 103 0.85 -7.90 5.45
N ASN A 104 1.49 -8.80 6.18
CA ASN A 104 1.32 -8.94 7.62
C ASN A 104 2.23 -7.95 8.37
N TYR A 105 1.63 -6.99 9.04
CA TYR A 105 2.34 -6.06 9.91
C TYR A 105 1.95 -6.28 11.37
N CYS A 106 2.98 -6.31 12.25
CA CYS A 106 2.78 -6.09 13.68
C CYS A 106 2.86 -4.58 14.00
N ASP A 107 2.41 -4.19 15.19
CA ASP A 107 2.52 -2.83 15.72
C ASP A 107 3.93 -2.50 16.25
N HIS A 108 4.83 -3.47 16.19
CA HIS A 108 6.25 -3.40 16.55
C HIS A 108 7.12 -3.89 15.39
N HIS A 109 8.42 -3.60 15.46
CA HIS A 109 9.39 -3.91 14.44
C HIS A 109 9.56 -5.42 14.23
N THR A 110 9.42 -5.86 12.97
CA THR A 110 9.63 -7.25 12.51
C THR A 110 10.49 -7.28 11.25
N ALA A 111 10.89 -8.46 10.79
CA ALA A 111 11.63 -8.62 9.54
C ALA A 111 10.89 -8.07 8.31
N THR A 112 9.55 -8.10 8.30
CA THR A 112 8.73 -7.46 7.25
C THR A 112 9.02 -5.95 7.14
N TRP A 113 9.22 -5.25 8.26
CA TRP A 113 9.58 -3.83 8.24
C TRP A 113 10.94 -3.59 7.57
N ASP A 114 11.93 -4.43 7.86
CA ASP A 114 13.25 -4.32 7.24
C ASP A 114 13.20 -4.59 5.74
N LYS A 115 12.42 -5.60 5.29
CA LYS A 115 12.20 -5.87 3.87
C LYS A 115 11.57 -4.66 3.15
N MET A 116 10.62 -3.98 3.79
CA MET A 116 10.00 -2.77 3.26
C MET A 116 10.97 -1.59 3.22
N TYR A 117 11.83 -1.45 4.23
CA TYR A 117 12.91 -0.47 4.21
C TYR A 117 13.88 -0.72 3.05
N ASP A 118 14.25 -1.96 2.79
CA ASP A 118 15.16 -2.32 1.69
C ASP A 118 14.58 -1.93 0.31
N ILE A 119 13.27 -2.04 0.12
CA ILE A 119 12.58 -1.58 -1.10
C ILE A 119 12.75 -0.06 -1.27
N ILE A 120 12.52 0.70 -0.20
CA ILE A 120 12.67 2.16 -0.20
C ILE A 120 14.14 2.55 -0.42
N ASP A 121 15.08 1.91 0.30
CA ASP A 121 16.52 2.18 0.17
C ASP A 121 17.04 1.89 -1.25
N PHE A 122 16.58 0.79 -1.85
CA PHE A 122 16.90 0.46 -3.24
C PHE A 122 16.51 1.57 -4.22
N TRP A 123 15.27 2.04 -4.16
CA TRP A 123 14.81 3.08 -5.08
C TRP A 123 15.38 4.45 -4.77
N ALA A 124 15.54 4.79 -3.48
CA ALA A 124 16.22 6.00 -3.04
C ALA A 124 17.66 6.05 -3.56
N SER A 125 18.39 4.92 -3.51
CA SER A 125 19.75 4.81 -4.06
C SER A 125 19.83 5.02 -5.58
N LYS A 126 18.71 4.83 -6.30
CA LYS A 126 18.62 5.13 -7.75
C LYS A 126 18.35 6.60 -8.04
N GLY A 127 18.08 7.41 -6.99
CA GLY A 127 17.91 8.85 -7.11
C GLY A 127 16.48 9.31 -7.33
N VAL A 128 15.46 8.56 -6.89
CA VAL A 128 14.08 9.09 -6.85
C VAL A 128 14.00 10.21 -5.81
N ASP A 129 13.08 11.15 -5.99
CA ASP A 129 12.91 12.31 -5.12
C ASP A 129 11.87 12.09 -4.01
N GLY A 130 11.11 11.00 -4.10
CA GLY A 130 10.11 10.69 -3.08
C GLY A 130 9.24 9.49 -3.40
N PHE A 131 8.31 9.23 -2.48
CA PHE A 131 7.38 8.11 -2.54
C PHE A 131 5.95 8.58 -2.27
N ARG A 132 5.01 8.15 -3.10
CA ARG A 132 3.59 8.18 -2.79
C ARG A 132 3.24 6.85 -2.13
N CYS A 133 2.79 6.90 -0.88
CA CYS A 133 2.48 5.71 -0.10
C CYS A 133 0.98 5.41 -0.19
N ASP A 134 0.68 4.26 -0.79
CA ASP A 134 -0.68 3.77 -1.01
C ASP A 134 -1.32 3.27 0.29
N MET A 135 -2.60 3.58 0.47
CA MET A 135 -3.47 3.02 1.50
C MET A 135 -2.85 2.98 2.91
N VAL A 136 -2.18 4.05 3.33
CA VAL A 136 -1.42 4.08 4.59
C VAL A 136 -2.28 3.81 5.83
N GLU A 137 -3.59 4.05 5.76
CA GLU A 137 -4.53 3.77 6.85
C GLU A 137 -4.69 2.28 7.17
N LEU A 138 -4.30 1.39 6.23
CA LEU A 138 -4.39 -0.07 6.40
C LEU A 138 -3.08 -0.68 6.93
N VAL A 139 -2.08 0.15 7.22
CA VAL A 139 -0.76 -0.23 7.74
C VAL A 139 -0.55 0.47 9.08
N PRO A 140 0.07 -0.18 10.09
CA PRO A 140 0.30 0.45 11.38
C PRO A 140 1.08 1.78 11.24
N PRO A 141 0.61 2.89 11.83
CA PRO A 141 1.30 4.18 11.74
C PRO A 141 2.70 4.15 12.36
N GLN A 142 2.95 3.24 13.31
CA GLN A 142 4.27 3.01 13.91
C GLN A 142 5.31 2.57 12.88
N PHE A 143 4.91 1.73 11.91
CA PHE A 143 5.76 1.33 10.80
C PHE A 143 6.22 2.54 9.99
N PHE A 144 5.30 3.41 9.56
CA PHE A 144 5.66 4.58 8.78
C PHE A 144 6.52 5.57 9.57
N LYS A 145 6.22 5.76 10.85
CA LYS A 145 7.03 6.62 11.73
C LYS A 145 8.48 6.13 11.78
N TRP A 146 8.69 4.85 11.97
CA TRP A 146 10.00 4.23 11.96
C TRP A 146 10.67 4.32 10.58
N LEU A 147 9.94 3.94 9.51
CA LEU A 147 10.45 3.91 8.14
C LEU A 147 10.92 5.30 7.70
N ILE A 148 10.07 6.31 7.82
CA ILE A 148 10.35 7.69 7.38
C ILE A 148 11.53 8.25 8.16
N SER A 149 11.57 8.05 9.49
CA SER A 149 12.69 8.48 10.32
C SER A 149 14.00 7.87 9.84
N LYS A 150 14.06 6.54 9.73
CA LYS A 150 15.24 5.78 9.30
C LYS A 150 15.71 6.17 7.89
N VAL A 151 14.76 6.35 6.96
CA VAL A 151 15.08 6.73 5.57
C VAL A 151 15.62 8.16 5.50
N LYS A 152 15.02 9.10 6.23
CA LYS A 152 15.46 10.51 6.22
C LYS A 152 16.82 10.73 6.89
N GLU A 153 17.27 9.84 7.76
CA GLU A 153 18.66 9.87 8.26
C GLU A 153 19.69 9.72 7.12
N LYS A 154 19.39 8.88 6.14
CA LYS A 154 20.28 8.63 4.99
C LYS A 154 19.95 9.51 3.78
N TYR A 155 18.67 9.81 3.56
CA TYR A 155 18.15 10.55 2.41
C TYR A 155 17.22 11.70 2.85
N PRO A 156 17.76 12.77 3.46
CA PRO A 156 16.96 13.84 4.07
C PRO A 156 16.12 14.65 3.08
N HIS A 157 16.41 14.53 1.79
CA HIS A 157 15.70 15.26 0.71
C HIS A 157 14.43 14.54 0.22
N LEU A 158 14.23 13.27 0.60
CA LEU A 158 13.09 12.50 0.11
C LEU A 158 11.77 13.04 0.67
N ILE A 159 10.76 13.07 -0.20
CA ILE A 159 9.39 13.48 0.12
C ILE A 159 8.50 12.25 0.23
N PHE A 160 7.72 12.17 1.31
CA PHE A 160 6.72 11.12 1.51
C PHE A 160 5.32 11.73 1.43
N VAL A 161 4.52 11.21 0.49
CA VAL A 161 3.13 11.62 0.26
C VAL A 161 2.22 10.47 0.69
N ALA A 162 1.31 10.71 1.63
CA ALA A 162 0.39 9.69 2.12
C ALA A 162 -0.98 9.76 1.43
N GLU A 163 -1.53 8.61 1.06
CA GLU A 163 -2.93 8.47 0.70
C GLU A 163 -3.74 8.18 1.98
N VAL A 164 -4.45 9.21 2.46
CA VAL A 164 -5.30 9.15 3.66
C VAL A 164 -6.69 9.67 3.30
N TYR A 165 -7.72 8.87 3.58
CA TYR A 165 -9.11 9.26 3.31
C TYR A 165 -9.82 9.83 4.55
N LYS A 166 -9.44 9.39 5.76
CA LYS A 166 -10.05 9.84 7.02
C LYS A 166 -9.44 11.15 7.48
N LYS A 167 -10.21 12.24 7.45
CA LYS A 167 -9.77 13.60 7.82
C LYS A 167 -9.25 13.70 9.26
N ASP A 168 -9.84 12.95 10.18
CA ASP A 168 -9.44 12.91 11.59
C ASP A 168 -8.02 12.36 11.79
N LEU A 169 -7.50 11.59 10.83
CA LEU A 169 -6.15 11.06 10.85
C LEU A 169 -5.10 12.00 10.25
N TYR A 170 -5.48 13.06 9.52
CA TYR A 170 -4.54 13.96 8.84
C TYR A 170 -3.48 14.53 9.79
N ARG A 171 -3.90 14.99 10.97
CA ARG A 171 -2.98 15.53 11.97
C ARG A 171 -1.98 14.49 12.44
N GLN A 172 -2.41 13.26 12.69
CA GLN A 172 -1.56 12.16 13.13
C GLN A 172 -0.48 11.87 12.08
N TYR A 173 -0.87 11.67 10.82
CA TYR A 173 0.08 11.31 9.77
C TYR A 173 1.09 12.41 9.48
N ILE A 174 0.70 13.68 9.51
CA ILE A 174 1.65 14.81 9.33
C ILE A 174 2.50 15.05 10.57
N ARG A 175 1.90 15.10 11.79
CA ARG A 175 2.60 15.62 12.98
C ARG A 175 3.34 14.55 13.77
N GLU A 176 2.81 13.34 13.77
CA GLU A 176 3.29 12.27 14.64
C GLU A 176 4.04 11.19 13.86
N VAL A 177 3.57 10.85 12.65
CA VAL A 177 4.17 9.86 11.76
C VAL A 177 5.29 10.46 10.92
N GLY A 178 5.12 11.69 10.41
CA GLY A 178 6.18 12.44 9.72
C GLY A 178 6.08 12.44 8.20
N PHE A 179 4.90 12.22 7.62
CA PHE A 179 4.66 12.46 6.19
C PHE A 179 4.81 13.94 5.87
N ASP A 180 5.34 14.25 4.70
CA ASP A 180 5.52 15.64 4.25
C ASP A 180 4.22 16.20 3.65
N LEU A 181 3.45 15.35 2.96
CA LEU A 181 2.21 15.71 2.27
C LEU A 181 1.15 14.63 2.44
N LEU A 182 -0.12 15.03 2.33
CA LEU A 182 -1.28 14.14 2.28
C LEU A 182 -2.14 14.46 1.05
N TYR A 183 -2.82 13.46 0.51
CA TYR A 183 -3.96 13.68 -0.38
C TYR A 183 -5.15 14.20 0.42
N ASP A 184 -5.72 15.31 0.01
CA ASP A 184 -6.99 15.79 0.55
C ASP A 184 -8.15 15.29 -0.31
N LYS A 185 -8.37 13.96 -0.27
CA LYS A 185 -9.45 13.30 -1.04
C LYS A 185 -10.83 13.69 -0.50
N SER A 186 -11.04 13.52 0.79
CA SER A 186 -12.34 13.69 1.43
C SER A 186 -12.66 15.15 1.78
N GLY A 187 -11.72 16.06 1.59
CA GLY A 187 -11.91 17.49 1.75
C GLY A 187 -12.07 18.18 0.40
N LEU A 188 -10.95 18.63 -0.15
CA LEU A 188 -10.93 19.46 -1.36
C LEU A 188 -11.42 18.70 -2.60
N TYR A 189 -10.91 17.47 -2.86
CA TYR A 189 -11.24 16.73 -4.07
C TYR A 189 -12.74 16.43 -4.15
N ASP A 190 -13.33 15.85 -3.10
CA ASP A 190 -14.76 15.49 -3.11
C ASP A 190 -15.66 16.73 -3.20
N THR A 191 -15.27 17.83 -2.55
CA THR A 191 -15.98 19.12 -2.66
C THR A 191 -15.91 19.68 -4.08
N LEU A 192 -14.73 19.70 -4.70
CA LEU A 192 -14.58 20.17 -6.09
C LEU A 192 -15.40 19.32 -7.05
N ARG A 193 -15.38 17.99 -6.87
CA ARG A 193 -16.18 17.07 -7.68
C ARG A 193 -17.66 17.33 -7.52
N ALA A 194 -18.15 17.47 -6.28
CA ALA A 194 -19.55 17.77 -6.00
C ALA A 194 -20.01 19.09 -6.65
N ILE A 195 -19.17 20.12 -6.64
CA ILE A 195 -19.44 21.41 -7.31
C ILE A 195 -19.51 21.20 -8.82
N THR A 196 -18.56 20.50 -9.42
CA THR A 196 -18.53 20.26 -10.88
C THR A 196 -19.70 19.40 -11.34
N ASP A 197 -20.11 18.44 -10.54
CA ASP A 197 -21.28 17.57 -10.81
C ASP A 197 -22.62 18.25 -10.46
N LYS A 198 -22.57 19.52 -10.02
CA LYS A 198 -23.75 20.31 -9.56
C LYS A 198 -24.54 19.60 -8.46
N SER A 199 -23.84 18.91 -7.59
CA SER A 199 -24.44 18.23 -6.44
C SER A 199 -24.94 19.23 -5.40
N VAL A 200 -25.87 18.77 -4.56
CA VAL A 200 -26.35 19.50 -3.40
C VAL A 200 -25.91 18.80 -2.11
N ASN A 201 -25.76 19.56 -1.02
CA ASN A 201 -25.51 19.00 0.31
C ASN A 201 -26.80 18.39 0.93
N ASP A 202 -26.72 17.84 2.13
CA ASP A 202 -27.85 17.19 2.84
C ASP A 202 -29.05 18.13 3.08
N ASN A 203 -28.84 19.45 3.00
CA ASN A 203 -29.90 20.45 3.14
C ASN A 203 -30.47 20.92 1.77
N GLY A 204 -30.09 20.27 0.68
CA GLY A 204 -30.53 20.63 -0.68
C GLY A 204 -29.89 21.91 -1.23
N MET A 205 -28.84 22.42 -0.58
CA MET A 205 -28.08 23.59 -1.04
C MET A 205 -26.93 23.17 -1.95
N PRO A 206 -26.55 23.99 -2.97
CA PRO A 206 -25.38 23.74 -3.77
C PRO A 206 -24.13 23.59 -2.91
N VAL A 207 -23.26 22.61 -3.25
CA VAL A 207 -21.96 22.43 -2.58
C VAL A 207 -21.02 23.55 -2.98
N GLU A 208 -20.41 24.18 -2.00
CA GLU A 208 -19.44 25.28 -2.18
C GLU A 208 -18.10 24.95 -1.49
N LEU A 209 -17.00 25.58 -1.96
CA LEU A 209 -15.64 25.28 -1.48
C LEU A 209 -15.39 25.61 0.00
N TRP A 210 -16.18 26.48 0.59
CA TRP A 210 -16.00 27.02 1.95
C TRP A 210 -17.12 26.66 2.93
N GLN A 211 -17.79 25.56 2.71
CA GLN A 211 -18.74 25.00 3.68
C GLN A 211 -18.11 24.03 4.67
#